data_522992c39b59c76ae5977b055ae7016a
#
_entry.id   522992c39b59c76ae5977b055ae7016a
#
_cell.length_a   1.000
_cell.length_b   1.000
_cell.length_c   1.000
_cell.angle_alpha   90.00
_cell.angle_beta   90.00
_cell.angle_gamma   90.00
#
_symmetry.space_group_name_H-M   'P 1'
#
loop_
_entity.id
_entity.type
_entity.pdbx_description
1 polymer ?
#
loop_
_entity_poly.entity_id
_entity_poly.type
_entity_poly.pdbx_seq_one_letter_code
_entity_poly.pdbx_strand_id
1 'polypeptide(L)'
;MGKKVLLLSGTSEGPVLARALLDAGYEVIATVTTEEGRVHLFSQLQHALTVAVGGFSEPTLHAFLAQGGADLVLDATHPFAVRITQLAATVCAALQTPYVRYERPDWQPPEGTVYADSYAAAAALLPTLGSRIMLTIGARQLKYFAALHERLRLFARILPALNSLQQALQAGFSQETLLCLRPPFSRAFNRSILREYTVEVLVTKASGVAGGVVEKVMAAEDLGLKTLMIRRPAPAGLLTVSTPDAAVRLCQEFLGITSTREGVS
;
A
#
# COMPACT_ATOMS: atom_id res chain seq x y z
N MET A 1 3.13 30.49 13.45
CA MET A 1 2.43 29.55 12.53
C MET A 1 2.83 28.14 12.92
N GLY A 2 1.89 27.22 12.97
CA GLY A 2 2.16 25.81 13.22
C GLY A 2 3.02 25.18 12.15
N LYS A 3 3.84 24.18 12.50
CA LYS A 3 4.64 23.42 11.52
C LYS A 3 3.72 22.50 10.70
N LYS A 4 3.97 22.45 9.39
CA LYS A 4 3.12 21.73 8.42
C LYS A 4 3.76 20.42 8.00
N VAL A 5 2.98 19.33 8.06
CA VAL A 5 3.39 18.01 7.57
C VAL A 5 2.54 17.62 6.37
N LEU A 6 3.18 17.35 5.24
CA LEU A 6 2.55 16.72 4.09
C LEU A 6 2.53 15.22 4.30
N LEU A 7 1.35 14.65 4.49
CA LEU A 7 1.12 13.21 4.63
C LEU A 7 0.70 12.61 3.27
N LEU A 8 1.63 11.96 2.57
CA LEU A 8 1.30 11.19 1.39
C LEU A 8 0.61 9.90 1.85
N SER A 9 -0.67 9.73 1.50
CA SER A 9 -1.50 8.63 2.02
C SER A 9 -2.17 7.84 0.88
N GLY A 10 -2.99 6.89 1.24
CA GLY A 10 -3.72 6.00 0.34
C GLY A 10 -3.95 4.62 0.95
N THR A 11 -3.64 4.48 2.24
CA THR A 11 -3.77 3.25 3.01
C THR A 11 -4.47 3.53 4.34
N SER A 12 -4.89 2.47 5.04
CA SER A 12 -5.57 2.56 6.36
C SER A 12 -4.72 3.20 7.45
N GLU A 13 -3.42 3.31 7.28
CA GLU A 13 -2.51 3.97 8.22
C GLU A 13 -2.57 5.49 8.13
N GLY A 14 -2.98 6.03 6.98
CA GLY A 14 -3.09 7.48 6.77
C GLY A 14 -3.89 8.20 7.87
N PRO A 15 -5.13 7.79 8.16
CA PRO A 15 -5.93 8.42 9.23
C PRO A 15 -5.30 8.29 10.62
N VAL A 16 -4.64 7.17 10.92
CA VAL A 16 -3.98 6.95 12.21
C VAL A 16 -2.79 7.90 12.38
N LEU A 17 -1.95 8.02 11.36
CA LEU A 17 -0.82 8.95 11.35
C LEU A 17 -1.29 10.40 11.37
N ALA A 18 -2.33 10.74 10.60
CA ALA A 18 -2.90 12.08 10.61
C ALA A 18 -3.38 12.48 12.00
N ARG A 19 -4.10 11.58 12.70
CA ARG A 19 -4.55 11.81 14.07
C ARG A 19 -3.36 12.04 15.02
N ALA A 20 -2.35 11.18 14.98
CA ALA A 20 -1.18 11.30 15.84
C ALA A 20 -0.40 12.61 15.60
N LEU A 21 -0.29 13.07 14.35
CA LEU A 21 0.33 14.35 14.01
C LEU A 21 -0.49 15.54 14.49
N LEU A 22 -1.83 15.51 14.32
CA LEU A 22 -2.74 16.55 14.82
C LEU A 22 -2.68 16.66 16.35
N ASP A 23 -2.70 15.52 17.06
CA ASP A 23 -2.61 15.46 18.52
C ASP A 23 -1.25 15.96 19.04
N ALA A 24 -0.21 15.89 18.21
CA ALA A 24 1.11 16.46 18.48
C ALA A 24 1.23 17.95 18.09
N GLY A 25 0.16 18.58 17.61
CA GLY A 25 0.10 20.02 17.32
C GLY A 25 0.57 20.43 15.93
N TYR A 26 0.73 19.49 14.98
CA TYR A 26 1.07 19.79 13.59
C TYR A 26 -0.16 20.19 12.78
N GLU A 27 0.04 21.08 11.81
CA GLU A 27 -0.89 21.27 10.70
C GLU A 27 -0.67 20.14 9.68
N VAL A 28 -1.70 19.37 9.34
CA VAL A 28 -1.58 18.19 8.48
C VAL A 28 -2.29 18.45 7.15
N ILE A 29 -1.57 18.22 6.05
CA ILE A 29 -2.11 18.18 4.70
C ILE A 29 -1.97 16.75 4.20
N ALA A 30 -3.07 15.99 4.17
CA ALA A 30 -3.07 14.63 3.66
C ALA A 30 -3.37 14.62 2.15
N THR A 31 -2.82 13.63 1.43
CA THR A 31 -3.15 13.41 0.01
C THR A 31 -3.66 12.01 -0.22
N VAL A 32 -4.61 11.89 -1.13
CA VAL A 32 -5.13 10.61 -1.64
C VAL A 32 -5.26 10.69 -3.16
N THR A 33 -5.28 9.56 -3.83
CA THR A 33 -5.34 9.54 -5.31
C THR A 33 -6.75 9.69 -5.88
N THR A 34 -7.80 9.38 -5.09
CA THR A 34 -9.20 9.40 -5.57
C THR A 34 -10.13 10.01 -4.53
N GLU A 35 -11.27 10.50 -5.00
CA GLU A 35 -12.33 11.03 -4.14
C GLU A 35 -12.91 9.96 -3.21
N GLU A 36 -13.09 8.73 -3.71
CA GLU A 36 -13.52 7.60 -2.89
C GLU A 36 -12.51 7.32 -1.76
N GLY A 37 -11.22 7.45 -2.05
CA GLY A 37 -10.15 7.35 -1.05
C GLY A 37 -10.27 8.42 0.02
N ARG A 38 -10.56 9.66 -0.34
CA ARG A 38 -10.80 10.78 0.59
C ARG A 38 -11.96 10.47 1.54
N VAL A 39 -13.10 10.14 0.98
CA VAL A 39 -14.30 9.82 1.77
C VAL A 39 -14.07 8.60 2.66
N HIS A 40 -13.49 7.53 2.11
CA HIS A 40 -13.30 6.28 2.85
C HIS A 40 -12.29 6.39 4.00
N LEU A 41 -11.19 7.12 3.78
CA LEU A 41 -10.11 7.20 4.77
C LEU A 41 -10.27 8.38 5.74
N PHE A 42 -10.71 9.54 5.27
CA PHE A 42 -10.62 10.77 6.03
C PHE A 42 -11.95 11.42 6.39
N SER A 43 -13.10 10.78 6.16
CA SER A 43 -14.42 11.35 6.50
C SER A 43 -14.54 11.80 7.97
N GLN A 44 -13.94 11.08 8.90
CA GLN A 44 -13.95 11.42 10.33
C GLN A 44 -12.98 12.54 10.72
N LEU A 45 -12.04 12.90 9.83
CA LEU A 45 -11.00 13.90 10.07
C LEU A 45 -11.15 15.14 9.19
N GLN A 46 -12.15 15.21 8.31
CA GLN A 46 -12.31 16.25 7.28
C GLN A 46 -12.37 17.69 7.82
N HIS A 47 -12.74 17.89 9.10
CA HIS A 47 -12.77 19.19 9.76
C HIS A 47 -11.48 19.55 10.50
N ALA A 48 -10.56 18.60 10.65
CA ALA A 48 -9.31 18.75 11.40
C ALA A 48 -8.07 18.93 10.52
N LEU A 49 -8.15 18.54 9.24
CA LEU A 49 -7.04 18.62 8.30
C LEU A 49 -7.51 18.86 6.87
N THR A 50 -6.61 19.34 6.02
CA THR A 50 -6.84 19.45 4.58
C THR A 50 -6.55 18.12 3.90
N VAL A 51 -7.48 17.62 3.08
CA VAL A 51 -7.25 16.42 2.24
C VAL A 51 -7.30 16.82 0.77
N ALA A 52 -6.15 16.78 0.11
CA ALA A 52 -6.04 17.01 -1.32
C ALA A 52 -6.23 15.70 -2.10
N VAL A 53 -7.04 15.75 -3.15
CA VAL A 53 -7.29 14.62 -4.05
C VAL A 53 -6.46 14.78 -5.31
N GLY A 54 -5.78 13.72 -5.71
CA GLY A 54 -4.89 13.66 -6.86
C GLY A 54 -3.48 13.23 -6.47
N GLY A 55 -2.70 12.83 -7.47
CA GLY A 55 -1.29 12.48 -7.28
C GLY A 55 -0.39 13.67 -7.56
N PHE A 56 0.74 13.75 -6.87
CA PHE A 56 1.80 14.67 -7.25
C PHE A 56 2.58 14.15 -8.47
N SER A 57 2.93 15.05 -9.36
CA SER A 57 4.04 14.93 -10.29
C SER A 57 5.29 15.61 -9.67
N GLU A 58 6.47 15.37 -10.25
CA GLU A 58 7.69 16.02 -9.77
C GLU A 58 7.59 17.55 -9.79
N PRO A 59 7.14 18.22 -10.88
CA PRO A 59 6.99 19.68 -10.90
C PRO A 59 5.98 20.20 -9.87
N THR A 60 4.87 19.48 -9.68
CA THR A 60 3.81 19.95 -8.76
C THR A 60 4.21 19.78 -7.30
N LEU A 61 4.92 18.71 -6.94
CA LEU A 61 5.44 18.53 -5.59
C LEU A 61 6.56 19.53 -5.29
N HIS A 62 7.47 19.73 -6.25
CA HIS A 62 8.53 20.72 -6.12
C HIS A 62 7.97 22.12 -5.88
N ALA A 63 7.02 22.57 -6.71
CA ALA A 63 6.40 23.89 -6.57
C ALA A 63 5.67 24.03 -5.22
N PHE A 64 4.94 22.99 -4.78
CA PHE A 64 4.24 23.00 -3.52
C PHE A 64 5.21 23.17 -2.32
N LEU A 65 6.29 22.40 -2.28
CA LEU A 65 7.26 22.47 -1.19
C LEU A 65 8.09 23.77 -1.24
N ALA A 66 8.52 24.21 -2.41
CA ALA A 66 9.29 25.47 -2.59
C ALA A 66 8.49 26.71 -2.16
N GLN A 67 7.16 26.68 -2.22
CA GLN A 67 6.28 27.76 -1.76
C GLN A 67 5.94 27.66 -0.26
N GLY A 68 6.58 26.77 0.49
CA GLY A 68 6.31 26.57 1.92
C GLY A 68 5.01 25.80 2.19
N GLY A 69 4.60 24.94 1.27
CA GLY A 69 3.40 24.12 1.42
C GLY A 69 3.51 23.10 2.54
N ALA A 70 4.73 22.65 2.88
CA ALA A 70 4.99 21.81 4.05
C ALA A 70 6.46 21.95 4.52
N ASP A 71 6.70 21.71 5.82
CA ASP A 71 8.01 21.70 6.44
C ASP A 71 8.64 20.30 6.46
N LEU A 72 7.83 19.24 6.30
CA LEU A 72 8.25 17.84 6.29
C LEU A 72 7.28 17.02 5.45
N VAL A 73 7.80 15.99 4.79
CA VAL A 73 6.99 14.99 4.07
C VAL A 73 7.04 13.65 4.80
N LEU A 74 5.87 13.15 5.24
CA LEU A 74 5.68 11.80 5.76
C LEU A 74 4.99 10.95 4.69
N ASP A 75 5.73 10.00 4.13
CA ASP A 75 5.20 9.11 3.09
C ASP A 75 4.65 7.82 3.70
N ALA A 76 3.33 7.72 3.81
CA ALA A 76 2.58 6.54 4.23
C ALA A 76 1.82 5.89 3.06
N THR A 77 2.30 6.05 1.84
CA THR A 77 1.73 5.39 0.67
C THR A 77 1.92 3.88 0.72
N HIS A 78 1.15 3.15 -0.08
CA HIS A 78 1.24 1.69 -0.13
C HIS A 78 2.68 1.23 -0.41
N PRO A 79 3.20 0.15 0.24
CA PRO A 79 4.58 -0.33 0.06
C PRO A 79 5.00 -0.59 -1.40
N PHE A 80 4.04 -0.84 -2.28
CA PHE A 80 4.26 -1.03 -3.72
C PHE A 80 4.06 0.25 -4.55
N ALA A 81 3.91 1.41 -3.93
CA ALA A 81 3.77 2.70 -4.63
C ALA A 81 5.13 3.35 -4.93
N VAL A 82 6.07 2.58 -5.46
CA VAL A 82 7.49 2.92 -5.67
C VAL A 82 7.69 4.27 -6.37
N ARG A 83 6.85 4.55 -7.37
CA ARG A 83 6.99 5.78 -8.17
C ARG A 83 6.85 7.05 -7.33
N ILE A 84 5.80 7.13 -6.51
CA ILE A 84 5.58 8.33 -5.69
C ILE A 84 6.60 8.42 -4.56
N THR A 85 7.00 7.31 -3.96
CA THR A 85 8.04 7.24 -2.94
C THR A 85 9.37 7.78 -3.48
N GLN A 86 9.83 7.30 -4.64
CA GLN A 86 11.06 7.78 -5.27
C GLN A 86 10.98 9.25 -5.67
N LEU A 87 9.87 9.66 -6.30
CA LEU A 87 9.62 11.04 -6.67
C LEU A 87 9.70 11.97 -5.46
N ALA A 88 8.98 11.64 -4.38
CA ALA A 88 8.94 12.46 -3.18
C ALA A 88 10.31 12.54 -2.50
N ALA A 89 11.02 11.43 -2.38
CA ALA A 89 12.37 11.39 -1.80
C ALA A 89 13.35 12.26 -2.62
N THR A 90 13.30 12.19 -3.96
CA THR A 90 14.16 12.99 -4.84
C THR A 90 13.88 14.49 -4.71
N VAL A 91 12.60 14.89 -4.75
CA VAL A 91 12.22 16.32 -4.62
C VAL A 91 12.59 16.85 -3.23
N CYS A 92 12.32 16.08 -2.18
CA CYS A 92 12.67 16.47 -0.82
C CYS A 92 14.18 16.64 -0.63
N ALA A 93 14.99 15.74 -1.18
CA ALA A 93 16.45 15.86 -1.15
C ALA A 93 16.93 17.12 -1.87
N ALA A 94 16.38 17.43 -3.05
CA ALA A 94 16.74 18.64 -3.81
C ALA A 94 16.39 19.94 -3.08
N LEU A 95 15.30 19.96 -2.32
CA LEU A 95 14.83 21.14 -1.57
C LEU A 95 15.29 21.14 -0.10
N GLN A 96 16.08 20.14 0.33
CA GLN A 96 16.48 19.94 1.72
C GLN A 96 15.29 19.87 2.70
N THR A 97 14.13 19.43 2.21
CA THR A 97 12.95 19.19 3.02
C THR A 97 13.07 17.82 3.68
N PRO A 98 12.89 17.68 5.01
CA PRO A 98 12.90 16.37 5.67
C PRO A 98 11.87 15.41 5.07
N TYR A 99 12.32 14.18 4.80
CA TYR A 99 11.48 13.12 4.27
C TYR A 99 11.57 11.89 5.17
N VAL A 100 10.41 11.38 5.60
CA VAL A 100 10.30 10.19 6.44
C VAL A 100 9.37 9.20 5.74
N ARG A 101 9.81 7.96 5.61
CA ARG A 101 8.99 6.87 5.09
C ARG A 101 8.34 6.12 6.26
N TYR A 102 7.01 5.98 6.23
CA TYR A 102 6.30 5.07 7.11
C TYR A 102 6.13 3.72 6.43
N GLU A 103 6.64 2.67 7.05
CA GLU A 103 6.46 1.30 6.57
C GLU A 103 5.83 0.42 7.65
N ARG A 104 4.83 -0.33 7.24
CA ARG A 104 4.20 -1.33 8.10
C ARG A 104 5.21 -2.35 8.55
N PRO A 105 5.12 -2.84 9.82
CA PRO A 105 5.90 -3.99 10.25
C PRO A 105 5.72 -5.17 9.28
N ASP A 106 6.80 -5.90 9.06
CA ASP A 106 6.75 -7.13 8.29
C ASP A 106 6.02 -8.22 9.07
N TRP A 107 5.26 -9.01 8.33
CA TRP A 107 4.67 -10.23 8.82
C TRP A 107 5.43 -11.43 8.24
N GLN A 108 5.75 -12.39 9.09
CA GLN A 108 6.43 -13.60 8.68
C GLN A 108 5.38 -14.64 8.22
N PRO A 109 5.33 -14.99 6.94
CA PRO A 109 4.41 -16.01 6.45
C PRO A 109 4.88 -17.42 6.86
N PRO A 110 4.01 -18.44 6.72
CA PRO A 110 4.36 -19.83 6.99
C PRO A 110 5.61 -20.28 6.24
N GLU A 111 6.30 -21.25 6.81
CA GLU A 111 7.43 -21.94 6.16
C GLU A 111 6.98 -22.56 4.83
N GLY A 112 7.87 -22.58 3.84
CA GLY A 112 7.53 -23.07 2.50
C GLY A 112 6.92 -22.01 1.57
N THR A 113 6.69 -20.76 2.05
CA THR A 113 6.29 -19.67 1.18
C THR A 113 7.39 -19.36 0.16
N VAL A 114 7.05 -19.43 -1.13
CA VAL A 114 7.97 -19.09 -2.23
C VAL A 114 7.98 -17.57 -2.42
N TYR A 115 9.15 -17.01 -2.66
CA TYR A 115 9.28 -15.56 -2.88
C TYR A 115 9.72 -15.23 -4.31
N ALA A 116 9.26 -14.10 -4.80
CA ALA A 116 9.72 -13.49 -6.05
C ALA A 116 10.01 -12.00 -5.83
N ASP A 117 11.08 -11.49 -6.41
CA ASP A 117 11.51 -10.09 -6.25
C ASP A 117 10.78 -9.13 -7.20
N SER A 118 10.04 -9.66 -8.16
CA SER A 118 9.24 -8.86 -9.10
C SER A 118 8.03 -9.65 -9.62
N TYR A 119 7.08 -8.94 -10.25
CA TYR A 119 5.94 -9.58 -10.93
C TYR A 119 6.39 -10.44 -12.11
N ALA A 120 7.43 -10.03 -12.82
CA ALA A 120 7.99 -10.81 -13.93
C ALA A 120 8.64 -12.10 -13.42
N ALA A 121 9.42 -12.04 -12.33
CA ALA A 121 10.00 -13.22 -11.69
C ALA A 121 8.91 -14.16 -11.15
N ALA A 122 7.83 -13.60 -10.55
CA ALA A 122 6.69 -14.40 -10.12
C ALA A 122 6.02 -15.12 -11.30
N ALA A 123 5.78 -14.44 -12.41
CA ALA A 123 5.20 -15.05 -13.62
C ALA A 123 6.08 -16.18 -14.16
N ALA A 124 7.39 -16.03 -14.16
CA ALA A 124 8.32 -17.07 -14.62
C ALA A 124 8.31 -18.33 -13.73
N LEU A 125 8.08 -18.18 -12.42
CA LEU A 125 8.04 -19.29 -11.46
C LEU A 125 6.73 -20.08 -11.51
N LEU A 126 5.59 -19.45 -11.84
CA LEU A 126 4.26 -20.07 -11.72
C LEU A 126 4.12 -21.43 -12.43
N PRO A 127 4.64 -21.64 -13.67
CA PRO A 127 4.49 -22.94 -14.35
C PRO A 127 5.12 -24.12 -13.60
N THR A 128 6.05 -23.86 -12.67
CA THR A 128 6.69 -24.92 -11.85
C THR A 128 5.94 -25.16 -10.54
N LEU A 129 5.02 -24.29 -10.17
CA LEU A 129 4.32 -24.35 -8.88
C LEU A 129 2.95 -25.03 -8.98
N GLY A 130 2.22 -24.82 -10.07
CA GLY A 130 0.89 -25.40 -10.29
C GLY A 130 0.24 -24.86 -11.56
N SER A 131 -1.00 -25.26 -11.81
CA SER A 131 -1.74 -24.97 -13.03
C SER A 131 -2.97 -24.06 -12.79
N ARG A 132 -3.51 -24.03 -11.57
CA ARG A 132 -4.70 -23.25 -11.18
C ARG A 132 -4.29 -22.18 -10.15
N ILE A 133 -4.25 -20.93 -10.60
CA ILE A 133 -3.59 -19.84 -9.90
C ILE A 133 -4.60 -18.76 -9.50
N MET A 134 -4.61 -18.34 -8.23
CA MET A 134 -5.36 -17.17 -7.77
C MET A 134 -4.42 -15.97 -7.60
N LEU A 135 -4.59 -14.94 -8.42
CA LEU A 135 -3.83 -13.69 -8.34
C LEU A 135 -4.57 -12.66 -7.46
N THR A 136 -3.95 -12.25 -6.36
CA THR A 136 -4.49 -11.23 -5.43
C THR A 136 -3.59 -10.00 -5.35
N ILE A 137 -3.04 -9.58 -6.50
CA ILE A 137 -1.98 -8.59 -6.64
C ILE A 137 -2.47 -7.21 -7.13
N GLY A 138 -3.76 -7.10 -7.47
CA GLY A 138 -4.39 -5.91 -8.05
C GLY A 138 -4.30 -5.86 -9.57
N ALA A 139 -5.28 -5.20 -10.21
CA ALA A 139 -5.50 -5.23 -11.65
C ALA A 139 -4.32 -4.74 -12.48
N ARG A 140 -3.63 -3.68 -12.07
CA ARG A 140 -2.47 -3.09 -12.79
C ARG A 140 -1.36 -4.09 -13.10
N GLN A 141 -1.20 -5.11 -12.27
CA GLN A 141 -0.08 -6.03 -12.36
C GLN A 141 -0.42 -7.31 -13.13
N LEU A 142 -1.68 -7.50 -13.48
CA LEU A 142 -2.15 -8.68 -14.22
C LEU A 142 -1.48 -8.82 -15.59
N LYS A 143 -1.09 -7.71 -16.20
CA LYS A 143 -0.37 -7.69 -17.49
C LYS A 143 0.92 -8.53 -17.51
N TYR A 144 1.59 -8.69 -16.37
CA TYR A 144 2.80 -9.53 -16.29
C TYR A 144 2.50 -11.03 -16.42
N PHE A 145 1.24 -11.41 -16.25
CA PHE A 145 0.78 -12.80 -16.28
C PHE A 145 -0.03 -13.13 -17.55
N ALA A 146 -0.25 -12.14 -18.43
CA ALA A 146 -1.09 -12.28 -19.62
C ALA A 146 -0.67 -13.45 -20.53
N ALA A 147 0.64 -13.62 -20.77
CA ALA A 147 1.16 -14.71 -21.61
C ALA A 147 0.97 -16.11 -21.00
N LEU A 148 0.56 -16.22 -19.74
CA LEU A 148 0.37 -17.51 -19.08
C LEU A 148 -1.03 -18.11 -19.26
N HIS A 149 -2.00 -17.37 -19.82
CA HIS A 149 -3.37 -17.87 -20.07
C HIS A 149 -3.42 -19.10 -20.97
N GLU A 150 -2.45 -19.26 -21.87
CA GLU A 150 -2.36 -20.42 -22.76
C GLU A 150 -1.94 -21.70 -22.04
N ARG A 151 -1.32 -21.57 -20.86
CA ARG A 151 -0.69 -22.69 -20.14
C ARG A 151 -1.28 -22.93 -18.75
N LEU A 152 -1.85 -21.90 -18.15
CA LEU A 152 -2.33 -21.92 -16.76
C LEU A 152 -3.78 -21.38 -16.70
N ARG A 153 -4.58 -21.92 -15.79
CA ARG A 153 -5.89 -21.35 -15.45
C ARG A 153 -5.69 -20.26 -14.40
N LEU A 154 -5.73 -19.01 -14.83
CA LEU A 154 -5.53 -17.85 -13.98
C LEU A 154 -6.86 -17.29 -13.52
N PHE A 155 -7.03 -17.10 -12.22
CA PHE A 155 -8.12 -16.33 -11.62
C PHE A 155 -7.53 -15.05 -11.02
N ALA A 156 -8.26 -13.94 -11.08
CA ALA A 156 -7.81 -12.69 -10.49
C ALA A 156 -8.89 -12.07 -9.59
N ARG A 157 -8.50 -11.69 -8.39
CA ARG A 157 -9.34 -10.89 -7.50
C ARG A 157 -8.92 -9.43 -7.58
N ILE A 158 -9.85 -8.58 -8.00
CA ILE A 158 -9.67 -7.14 -8.23
C ILE A 158 -10.72 -6.33 -7.49
N LEU A 159 -10.52 -5.02 -7.37
CA LEU A 159 -11.54 -4.11 -6.86
C LEU A 159 -12.67 -3.94 -7.90
N PRO A 160 -13.94 -3.76 -7.45
CA PRO A 160 -15.09 -3.53 -8.33
C PRO A 160 -15.10 -2.07 -8.83
N ALA A 161 -14.08 -1.70 -9.60
CA ALA A 161 -13.94 -0.38 -10.22
C ALA A 161 -13.71 -0.52 -11.72
N LEU A 162 -14.30 0.37 -12.53
CA LEU A 162 -14.22 0.31 -13.99
C LEU A 162 -12.80 0.21 -14.51
N ASN A 163 -11.89 1.03 -13.98
CA ASN A 163 -10.48 0.99 -14.37
C ASN A 163 -9.82 -0.36 -14.04
N SER A 164 -10.16 -0.97 -12.88
CA SER A 164 -9.65 -2.29 -12.52
C SER A 164 -10.16 -3.37 -13.48
N LEU A 165 -11.44 -3.30 -13.84
CA LEU A 165 -12.05 -4.21 -14.79
C LEU A 165 -11.41 -4.09 -16.18
N GLN A 166 -11.27 -2.86 -16.70
CA GLN A 166 -10.61 -2.60 -17.99
C GLN A 166 -9.19 -3.16 -18.04
N GLN A 167 -8.39 -2.93 -17.01
CA GLN A 167 -7.01 -3.44 -16.92
C GLN A 167 -6.97 -4.98 -16.91
N ALA A 168 -7.90 -5.62 -16.21
CA ALA A 168 -7.98 -7.07 -16.16
C ALA A 168 -8.40 -7.67 -17.51
N LEU A 169 -9.38 -7.09 -18.20
CA LEU A 169 -9.79 -7.51 -19.53
C LEU A 169 -8.66 -7.34 -20.56
N GLN A 170 -7.93 -6.24 -20.51
CA GLN A 170 -6.73 -6.00 -21.34
C GLN A 170 -5.60 -7.01 -21.08
N ALA A 171 -5.54 -7.56 -19.86
CA ALA A 171 -4.58 -8.60 -19.49
C ALA A 171 -5.09 -10.03 -19.82
N GLY A 172 -6.19 -10.18 -20.58
CA GLY A 172 -6.70 -11.47 -21.06
C GLY A 172 -7.63 -12.19 -20.10
N PHE A 173 -8.03 -11.56 -18.98
CA PHE A 173 -9.01 -12.15 -18.06
C PHE A 173 -10.43 -11.99 -18.60
N SER A 174 -11.31 -12.94 -18.30
CA SER A 174 -12.73 -12.95 -18.68
C SER A 174 -13.65 -12.94 -17.46
N GLN A 175 -14.95 -12.82 -17.69
CA GLN A 175 -15.97 -12.90 -16.64
C GLN A 175 -15.89 -14.19 -15.81
N GLU A 176 -15.44 -15.29 -16.40
CA GLU A 176 -15.29 -16.58 -15.73
C GLU A 176 -14.11 -16.64 -14.77
N THR A 177 -13.14 -15.72 -14.91
CA THR A 177 -11.87 -15.75 -14.19
C THR A 177 -11.66 -14.53 -13.29
N LEU A 178 -12.62 -13.58 -13.29
CA LEU A 178 -12.54 -12.36 -12.48
C LEU A 178 -13.46 -12.42 -11.26
N LEU A 179 -12.91 -12.10 -10.11
CA LEU A 179 -13.62 -11.85 -8.87
C LEU A 179 -13.51 -10.36 -8.52
N CYS A 180 -14.57 -9.61 -8.77
CA CYS A 180 -14.65 -8.17 -8.48
C CYS A 180 -15.20 -7.96 -7.06
N LEU A 181 -14.32 -7.89 -6.06
CA LEU A 181 -14.67 -7.86 -4.64
C LEU A 181 -13.93 -6.77 -3.88
N ARG A 182 -14.60 -6.18 -2.89
CA ARG A 182 -14.03 -5.15 -2.01
C ARG A 182 -13.63 -5.76 -0.65
N PRO A 183 -12.36 -5.56 -0.19
CA PRO A 183 -11.95 -5.98 1.14
C PRO A 183 -12.66 -5.15 2.25
N PRO A 184 -12.63 -5.60 3.53
CA PRO A 184 -11.80 -6.69 4.05
C PRO A 184 -12.39 -8.10 3.83
N PHE A 185 -11.52 -9.12 3.84
CA PHE A 185 -11.92 -10.53 3.69
C PHE A 185 -11.40 -11.35 4.86
N SER A 186 -12.29 -12.11 5.51
CA SER A 186 -11.90 -13.04 6.57
C SER A 186 -11.11 -14.24 6.01
N ARG A 187 -10.38 -14.95 6.90
CA ARG A 187 -9.71 -16.21 6.57
C ARG A 187 -10.71 -17.25 6.03
N ALA A 188 -11.89 -17.36 6.66
CA ALA A 188 -12.93 -18.30 6.23
C ALA A 188 -13.42 -17.99 4.80
N PHE A 189 -13.65 -16.72 4.47
CA PHE A 189 -14.06 -16.30 3.13
C PHE A 189 -12.96 -16.59 2.08
N ASN A 190 -11.70 -16.27 2.39
CA ASN A 190 -10.59 -16.59 1.51
C ASN A 190 -10.49 -18.11 1.26
N ARG A 191 -10.61 -18.91 2.33
CA ARG A 191 -10.57 -20.38 2.23
C ARG A 191 -11.70 -20.93 1.34
N SER A 192 -12.92 -20.40 1.47
CA SER A 192 -14.05 -20.83 0.65
C SER A 192 -13.82 -20.53 -0.83
N ILE A 193 -13.34 -19.33 -1.18
CA ILE A 193 -13.00 -18.98 -2.57
C ILE A 193 -11.90 -19.88 -3.12
N LEU A 194 -10.79 -20.04 -2.39
CA LEU A 194 -9.67 -20.84 -2.86
C LEU A 194 -10.08 -22.30 -3.12
N ARG A 195 -10.97 -22.85 -2.29
CA ARG A 195 -11.53 -24.20 -2.48
C ARG A 195 -12.46 -24.26 -3.69
N GLU A 196 -13.41 -23.35 -3.79
CA GLU A 196 -14.42 -23.32 -4.87
C GLU A 196 -13.77 -23.25 -6.25
N TYR A 197 -12.73 -22.42 -6.39
CA TYR A 197 -11.97 -22.31 -7.64
C TYR A 197 -10.89 -23.38 -7.79
N THR A 198 -10.82 -24.36 -6.89
CA THR A 198 -9.82 -25.44 -6.90
C THR A 198 -8.40 -24.92 -7.13
N VAL A 199 -8.04 -23.85 -6.40
CA VAL A 199 -6.76 -23.17 -6.51
C VAL A 199 -5.64 -24.08 -6.01
N GLU A 200 -4.51 -24.08 -6.70
CA GLU A 200 -3.29 -24.80 -6.31
C GLU A 200 -2.23 -23.83 -5.78
N VAL A 201 -2.21 -22.61 -6.32
CA VAL A 201 -1.24 -21.58 -5.96
C VAL A 201 -1.92 -20.24 -5.71
N LEU A 202 -1.68 -19.67 -4.54
CA LEU A 202 -2.04 -18.30 -4.22
C LEU A 202 -0.88 -17.36 -4.55
N VAL A 203 -1.09 -16.35 -5.38
CA VAL A 203 -0.12 -15.27 -5.62
C VAL A 203 -0.58 -14.02 -4.88
N THR A 204 0.29 -13.50 -4.03
CA THR A 204 0.03 -12.30 -3.23
C THR A 204 1.26 -11.38 -3.16
N LYS A 205 1.11 -10.23 -2.48
CA LYS A 205 2.17 -9.25 -2.26
C LYS A 205 2.47 -9.15 -0.76
N ALA A 206 3.72 -8.90 -0.40
CA ALA A 206 4.13 -8.57 0.97
C ALA A 206 3.62 -7.16 1.36
N SER A 207 2.28 -7.00 1.47
CA SER A 207 1.64 -5.70 1.73
C SER A 207 1.47 -5.38 3.22
N GLY A 208 1.96 -6.24 4.12
CA GLY A 208 1.81 -6.11 5.56
C GLY A 208 0.41 -6.53 6.07
N VAL A 209 0.26 -6.61 7.38
CA VAL A 209 -0.96 -7.10 8.07
C VAL A 209 -2.20 -6.33 7.62
N ALA A 210 -2.17 -5.01 7.65
CA ALA A 210 -3.30 -4.16 7.25
C ALA A 210 -3.70 -4.31 5.76
N GLY A 211 -2.87 -4.93 4.92
CA GLY A 211 -3.19 -5.28 3.54
C GLY A 211 -3.97 -6.59 3.39
N GLY A 212 -4.40 -7.23 4.48
CA GLY A 212 -5.13 -8.49 4.48
C GLY A 212 -4.31 -9.66 3.92
N VAL A 213 -2.98 -9.60 4.06
CA VAL A 213 -2.08 -10.67 3.59
C VAL A 213 -2.18 -11.89 4.50
N VAL A 214 -2.33 -11.69 5.80
CA VAL A 214 -2.40 -12.76 6.80
C VAL A 214 -3.58 -13.67 6.52
N GLU A 215 -4.78 -13.11 6.42
CA GLU A 215 -6.04 -13.87 6.24
C GLU A 215 -6.02 -14.73 4.98
N LYS A 216 -5.43 -14.23 3.89
CA LYS A 216 -5.41 -15.00 2.64
C LYS A 216 -4.31 -16.06 2.60
N VAL A 217 -3.14 -15.77 3.18
CA VAL A 217 -2.03 -16.73 3.23
C VAL A 217 -2.34 -17.85 4.22
N MET A 218 -2.88 -17.52 5.40
CA MET A 218 -3.34 -18.53 6.34
C MET A 218 -4.49 -19.39 5.80
N ALA A 219 -5.36 -18.82 4.95
CA ALA A 219 -6.39 -19.59 4.25
C ALA A 219 -5.80 -20.57 3.21
N ALA A 220 -4.73 -20.18 2.54
CA ALA A 220 -4.00 -21.05 1.62
C ALA A 220 -3.28 -22.18 2.38
N GLU A 221 -2.65 -21.84 3.51
CA GLU A 221 -2.01 -22.80 4.42
C GLU A 221 -3.00 -23.86 4.93
N ASP A 222 -4.21 -23.45 5.36
CA ASP A 222 -5.29 -24.38 5.79
C ASP A 222 -5.67 -25.42 4.73
N LEU A 223 -5.43 -25.10 3.48
CA LEU A 223 -5.77 -25.96 2.34
C LEU A 223 -4.54 -26.68 1.77
N GLY A 224 -3.37 -26.49 2.36
CA GLY A 224 -2.11 -27.05 1.85
C GLY A 224 -1.69 -26.48 0.49
N LEU A 225 -2.13 -25.27 0.13
CA LEU A 225 -1.81 -24.64 -1.14
C LEU A 225 -0.43 -24.00 -1.10
N LYS A 226 0.25 -23.96 -2.24
CA LYS A 226 1.48 -23.18 -2.37
C LYS A 226 1.15 -21.68 -2.36
N THR A 227 1.98 -20.90 -1.66
CA THR A 227 1.91 -19.45 -1.68
C THR A 227 3.15 -18.87 -2.38
N LEU A 228 2.94 -18.07 -3.42
CA LEU A 228 3.98 -17.26 -4.07
C LEU A 228 3.78 -15.81 -3.65
N MET A 229 4.74 -15.28 -2.88
CA MET A 229 4.69 -13.92 -2.35
C MET A 229 5.68 -13.01 -3.08
N ILE A 230 5.17 -11.93 -3.65
CA ILE A 230 6.01 -10.91 -4.27
C ILE A 230 6.55 -10.01 -3.17
N ARG A 231 7.89 -9.93 -3.08
CA ARG A 231 8.58 -9.12 -2.10
C ARG A 231 8.22 -7.64 -2.24
N ARG A 232 8.23 -6.95 -1.12
CA ARG A 232 8.10 -5.51 -1.07
C ARG A 232 9.35 -4.89 -1.72
N PRO A 233 9.21 -3.96 -2.68
CA PRO A 233 10.34 -3.18 -3.13
C PRO A 233 10.92 -2.40 -1.93
N ALA A 234 12.21 -2.57 -1.68
CA ALA A 234 12.90 -1.84 -0.62
C ALA A 234 13.60 -0.63 -1.23
N PRO A 235 13.10 0.60 -1.05
CA PRO A 235 13.84 1.79 -1.45
C PRO A 235 15.05 1.93 -0.52
N ALA A 236 16.25 1.79 -1.09
CA ALA A 236 17.50 1.90 -0.33
C ALA A 236 17.71 3.32 0.21
N GLY A 237 18.22 3.43 1.43
CA GLY A 237 18.70 4.70 2.00
C GLY A 237 17.64 5.66 2.50
N LEU A 238 16.36 5.28 2.59
CA LEU A 238 15.32 6.13 3.16
C LEU A 238 15.22 5.96 4.68
N LEU A 239 15.06 7.09 5.37
CA LEU A 239 14.74 7.10 6.80
C LEU A 239 13.32 6.55 6.99
N THR A 240 13.23 5.40 7.67
CA THR A 240 12.00 4.63 7.76
C THR A 240 11.58 4.42 9.21
N VAL A 241 10.27 4.56 9.47
CA VAL A 241 9.63 4.26 10.76
C VAL A 241 8.46 3.30 10.56
N SER A 242 8.11 2.55 11.61
CA SER A 242 7.05 1.53 11.53
C SER A 242 5.90 1.72 12.54
N THR A 243 6.00 2.74 13.40
CA THR A 243 4.93 3.07 14.36
C THR A 243 4.57 4.55 14.28
N PRO A 244 3.30 4.93 14.56
CA PRO A 244 2.88 6.32 14.60
C PRO A 244 3.71 7.17 15.57
N ASP A 245 4.03 6.63 16.75
CA ASP A 245 4.82 7.33 17.76
C ASP A 245 6.26 7.62 17.26
N ALA A 246 6.88 6.68 16.54
CA ALA A 246 8.17 6.90 15.92
C ALA A 246 8.11 7.97 14.82
N ALA A 247 7.03 7.99 14.04
CA ALA A 247 6.81 9.03 13.03
C ALA A 247 6.68 10.41 13.68
N VAL A 248 5.88 10.54 14.74
CA VAL A 248 5.74 11.80 15.48
C VAL A 248 7.07 12.24 16.11
N ARG A 249 7.82 11.33 16.74
CA ARG A 249 9.14 11.67 17.30
C ARG A 249 10.10 12.21 16.26
N LEU A 250 10.20 11.58 15.09
CA LEU A 250 11.05 12.09 14.00
C LEU A 250 10.56 13.46 13.50
N CYS A 251 9.26 13.68 13.39
CA CYS A 251 8.74 15.00 13.05
C CYS A 251 9.17 16.06 14.11
N GLN A 252 9.13 15.72 15.39
CA GLN A 252 9.60 16.60 16.48
C GLN A 252 11.09 16.90 16.37
N GLU A 253 11.91 15.90 16.11
CA GLU A 253 13.37 16.05 15.93
C GLU A 253 13.71 16.98 14.75
N PHE A 254 13.07 16.80 13.61
CA PHE A 254 13.32 17.63 12.42
C PHE A 254 12.74 19.03 12.52
N LEU A 255 11.59 19.20 13.16
CA LEU A 255 10.86 20.46 13.16
C LEU A 255 11.01 21.26 14.47
N GLY A 256 11.67 20.70 15.47
CA GLY A 256 12.03 21.41 16.72
C GLY A 256 10.83 21.70 17.64
N ILE A 257 9.73 20.98 17.53
CA ILE A 257 8.59 21.12 18.45
C ILE A 257 8.82 20.19 19.63
N THR A 258 9.23 20.75 20.78
CA THR A 258 9.20 20.05 22.06
C THR A 258 7.77 19.95 22.55
N SER A 259 7.28 18.72 22.82
CA SER A 259 6.00 18.48 23.48
C SER A 259 6.03 19.14 24.88
N THR A 260 5.40 20.26 25.03
CA THR A 260 5.01 20.80 26.35
C THR A 260 3.85 19.95 26.88
N ARG A 261 4.15 18.77 27.41
CA ARG A 261 3.29 18.17 28.43
C ARG A 261 3.53 18.95 29.72
N GLU A 262 2.85 20.08 29.90
CA GLU A 262 2.69 20.65 31.24
C GLU A 262 1.88 19.64 32.04
N GLY A 263 2.51 19.20 33.13
CA GLY A 263 1.87 18.35 34.12
C GLY A 263 0.68 19.07 34.73
N VAL A 264 -0.47 18.42 34.65
CA VAL A 264 -1.58 18.74 35.57
C VAL A 264 -1.26 18.00 36.85
N SER A 265 -0.84 18.79 37.84
CA SER A 265 -0.74 18.39 39.25
C SER A 265 -2.13 18.25 39.83
#